data_7b5a2ac5ff1abe5b302ff314a548dc31
#
_entry.id   7b5a2ac5ff1abe5b302ff314a548dc31
#
_cell.length_a   1.000
_cell.length_b   1.000
_cell.length_c   1.000
_cell.angle_alpha   90.00
_cell.angle_beta   90.00
_cell.angle_gamma   90.00
#
_symmetry.space_group_name_H-M   'P 1'
#
loop_
_entity.id
_entity.type
_entity.pdbx_description
1 polymer ?
#
loop_
_entity_poly.entity_id
_entity_poly.type
_entity_poly.pdbx_seq_one_letter_code
_entity_poly.pdbx_strand_id
1 'polypeptide(L)'
;PVQEPEPGKEQAPYDIVGPVCESGDTFAKQRHMPPLASGDLVAFRSAGAYGAVMSSEYNSRPLIPEVLVKGDQFAVIRPRPTFDEMISRDNIPEWLL
;
A
#
# COMPACT_ATOMS: atom_id res chain seq x y z
N PRO A 1 -5.41 -12.73 2.77
CA PRO A 1 -6.42 -12.38 1.78
C PRO A 1 -7.61 -11.66 2.41
N VAL A 2 -8.28 -10.81 1.62
CA VAL A 2 -9.49 -10.10 2.06
C VAL A 2 -10.68 -11.05 2.11
N GLN A 3 -10.78 -11.96 1.17
CA GLN A 3 -11.80 -13.00 1.20
C GLN A 3 -11.39 -14.13 2.11
N GLU A 4 -12.33 -14.62 2.92
CA GLU A 4 -12.08 -15.76 3.77
C GLU A 4 -11.78 -16.99 2.91
N PRO A 5 -10.73 -17.76 3.25
CA PRO A 5 -10.39 -18.96 2.51
C PRO A 5 -11.44 -20.04 2.72
N GLU A 6 -11.63 -20.89 1.72
CA GLU A 6 -12.44 -22.09 1.89
C GLU A 6 -11.80 -23.03 2.91
N PRO A 7 -12.58 -23.66 3.82
CA PRO A 7 -12.05 -24.64 4.77
C PRO A 7 -11.36 -25.80 4.06
N GLY A 8 -10.20 -26.20 4.57
CA GLY A 8 -9.47 -27.38 4.09
C GLY A 8 -8.56 -27.15 2.87
N LYS A 9 -8.43 -25.92 2.35
CA LYS A 9 -7.44 -25.63 1.31
C LYS A 9 -6.03 -25.64 1.88
N GLU A 10 -5.11 -26.25 1.13
CA GLU A 10 -3.68 -26.22 1.46
C GLU A 10 -3.16 -24.79 1.41
N GLN A 11 -2.23 -24.49 2.32
CA GLN A 11 -1.54 -23.22 2.32
C GLN A 11 -0.24 -23.32 1.53
N ALA A 12 0.13 -22.21 0.88
CA ALA A 12 1.38 -22.09 0.16
C ALA A 12 2.24 -20.99 0.78
N PRO A 13 3.57 -21.08 0.70
CA PRO A 13 4.45 -20.02 1.18
C PRO A 13 4.50 -18.86 0.19
N TYR A 14 4.39 -17.65 0.71
CA TYR A 14 4.47 -16.41 -0.07
C TYR A 14 5.46 -15.44 0.55
N ASP A 15 6.23 -14.78 -0.29
CA ASP A 15 6.90 -13.54 0.06
C ASP A 15 5.94 -12.40 -0.25
N ILE A 16 5.68 -11.54 0.74
CA ILE A 16 4.80 -10.40 0.60
C ILE A 16 5.67 -9.17 0.44
N VAL A 17 5.67 -8.63 -0.77
CA VAL A 17 6.56 -7.53 -1.17
C VAL A 17 5.76 -6.43 -1.85
N GLY A 18 6.28 -5.20 -1.79
CA GLY A 18 5.77 -4.09 -2.58
C GLY A 18 6.44 -4.02 -3.96
N PRO A 19 6.05 -3.06 -4.78
CA PRO A 19 6.55 -2.93 -6.16
C PRO A 19 7.88 -2.18 -6.28
N VAL A 20 8.46 -1.72 -5.18
CA VAL A 20 9.63 -0.86 -5.18
C VAL A 20 10.91 -1.71 -5.09
N CYS A 21 11.94 -1.34 -5.84
CA CYS A 21 13.24 -2.02 -5.82
C CYS A 21 14.09 -1.60 -4.61
N GLU A 22 13.57 -1.82 -3.42
CA GLU A 22 14.18 -1.52 -2.14
C GLU A 22 13.92 -2.69 -1.19
N SER A 23 14.94 -3.18 -0.50
CA SER A 23 14.83 -4.37 0.36
C SER A 23 13.86 -4.17 1.54
N GLY A 24 13.66 -2.93 1.99
CA GLY A 24 12.67 -2.58 3.00
C GLY A 24 11.22 -2.71 2.55
N ASP A 25 10.96 -2.84 1.25
CA ASP A 25 9.62 -3.04 0.69
C ASP A 25 9.22 -4.53 0.75
N THR A 26 9.55 -5.18 1.84
CA THR A 26 9.23 -6.58 2.12
C THR A 26 8.50 -6.66 3.45
N PHE A 27 7.28 -7.17 3.42
CA PHE A 27 6.41 -7.27 4.59
C PHE A 27 6.50 -8.63 5.28
N ALA A 28 6.70 -9.69 4.53
CA ALA A 28 6.86 -11.02 5.07
C ALA A 28 7.59 -11.93 4.08
N LYS A 29 8.31 -12.92 4.61
CA LYS A 29 8.94 -13.98 3.82
C LYS A 29 8.38 -15.33 4.22
N GLN A 30 8.12 -16.17 3.22
CA GLN A 30 7.63 -17.54 3.40
C GLN A 30 6.38 -17.61 4.29
N ARG A 31 5.51 -16.60 4.16
CA ARG A 31 4.22 -16.55 4.86
C ARG A 31 3.27 -17.56 4.26
N HIS A 32 2.82 -18.53 5.05
CA HIS A 32 1.83 -19.49 4.60
C HIS A 32 0.44 -18.86 4.56
N MET A 33 -0.17 -18.93 3.40
CA MET A 33 -1.49 -18.37 3.13
C MET A 33 -2.23 -19.30 2.17
N PRO A 34 -3.57 -19.24 2.14
CA PRO A 34 -4.33 -19.89 1.07
C PRO A 34 -3.83 -19.46 -0.30
N PRO A 35 -3.87 -20.33 -1.32
CA PRO A 35 -3.39 -19.98 -2.66
C PRO A 35 -4.03 -18.70 -3.18
N LEU A 36 -3.22 -17.80 -3.71
CA LEU A 36 -3.62 -16.52 -4.25
C LEU A 36 -3.41 -16.49 -5.76
N ALA A 37 -4.29 -15.83 -6.47
CA ALA A 37 -4.18 -15.56 -7.88
C ALA A 37 -3.91 -14.06 -8.11
N SER A 38 -3.37 -13.74 -9.28
CA SER A 38 -3.21 -12.33 -9.67
C SER A 38 -4.56 -11.63 -9.66
N GLY A 39 -4.61 -10.48 -9.02
CA GLY A 39 -5.84 -9.70 -8.83
C GLY A 39 -6.55 -9.94 -7.51
N ASP A 40 -6.17 -10.97 -6.75
CA ASP A 40 -6.71 -11.16 -5.41
C ASP A 40 -6.28 -10.05 -4.47
N LEU A 41 -7.15 -9.69 -3.54
CA LEU A 41 -6.90 -8.64 -2.57
C LEU A 41 -6.32 -9.22 -1.28
N VAL A 42 -5.31 -8.53 -0.76
CA VAL A 42 -4.73 -8.79 0.56
C VAL A 42 -4.83 -7.53 1.41
N ALA A 43 -4.93 -7.71 2.72
CA ALA A 43 -4.98 -6.60 3.66
C ALA A 43 -3.96 -6.80 4.78
N PHE A 44 -3.28 -5.72 5.13
CA PHE A 44 -2.44 -5.65 6.32
C PHE A 44 -3.26 -5.02 7.44
N ARG A 45 -3.47 -5.78 8.51
CA ARG A 45 -4.20 -5.28 9.67
C ARG A 45 -3.26 -4.52 10.61
N SER A 46 -3.83 -3.59 11.37
CA SER A 46 -3.09 -2.79 12.38
C SER A 46 -1.88 -2.08 11.80
N ALA A 47 -2.01 -1.55 10.59
CA ALA A 47 -0.93 -0.93 9.82
C ALA A 47 -0.93 0.61 9.89
N GLY A 48 -1.66 1.23 10.80
CA GLY A 48 -1.64 2.68 10.99
C GLY A 48 -0.30 3.15 11.54
N ALA A 49 0.03 2.70 12.75
CA ALA A 49 1.34 2.94 13.34
C ALA A 49 2.40 2.09 12.63
N TYR A 50 3.54 2.69 12.32
CA TYR A 50 4.70 2.04 11.67
C TYR A 50 4.44 1.52 10.24
N GLY A 51 3.20 1.60 9.75
CA GLY A 51 2.84 1.31 8.37
C GLY A 51 2.49 2.59 7.62
N ALA A 52 1.24 3.05 7.72
CA ALA A 52 0.78 4.24 7.01
C ALA A 52 1.59 5.50 7.37
N VAL A 53 1.95 5.69 8.64
CA VAL A 53 2.72 6.87 9.08
C VAL A 53 4.17 6.89 8.58
N MET A 54 4.72 5.74 8.21
CA MET A 54 6.06 5.62 7.64
C MET A 54 6.06 5.51 6.12
N SER A 55 4.89 5.53 5.50
CA SER A 55 4.80 5.51 4.04
C SER A 55 5.42 6.77 3.43
N SER A 56 5.98 6.63 2.24
CA SER A 56 6.67 7.70 1.55
C SER A 56 6.35 7.69 0.05
N GLU A 57 6.77 8.74 -0.62
CA GLU A 57 6.63 8.88 -2.08
C GLU A 57 7.87 8.35 -2.81
N TYR A 58 8.53 7.36 -2.25
CA TYR A 58 9.72 6.76 -2.85
C TYR A 58 9.45 6.31 -4.28
N ASN A 59 10.40 6.54 -5.18
CA ASN A 59 10.26 6.34 -6.62
C ASN A 59 9.10 7.13 -7.25
N SER A 60 8.76 8.29 -6.68
CA SER A 60 7.68 9.18 -7.16
C SER A 60 6.31 8.49 -7.21
N ARG A 61 6.08 7.54 -6.34
CA ARG A 61 4.77 6.90 -6.19
C ARG A 61 3.93 7.72 -5.21
N PRO A 62 2.72 8.14 -5.59
CA PRO A 62 1.86 8.88 -4.68
C PRO A 62 1.52 8.07 -3.43
N LEU A 63 1.38 8.74 -2.30
CA LEU A 63 0.84 8.13 -1.09
C LEU A 63 -0.56 7.57 -1.37
N ILE A 64 -0.91 6.50 -0.67
CA ILE A 64 -2.25 5.94 -0.76
C ILE A 64 -3.28 6.86 -0.08
N PRO A 65 -4.55 6.84 -0.51
CA PRO A 65 -5.60 7.57 0.20
C PRO A 65 -5.89 6.93 1.55
N GLU A 66 -6.45 7.71 2.46
CA GLU A 66 -6.99 7.20 3.72
C GLU A 66 -8.51 7.28 3.71
N VAL A 67 -9.14 6.21 4.14
CA VAL A 67 -10.59 6.05 4.14
C VAL A 67 -11.05 5.69 5.54
N LEU A 68 -12.00 6.45 6.05
CA LEU A 68 -12.67 6.16 7.31
C LEU A 68 -13.92 5.34 7.04
N VAL A 69 -14.06 4.23 7.74
CA VAL A 69 -15.21 3.31 7.58
C VAL A 69 -15.99 3.24 8.88
N LYS A 70 -17.32 3.35 8.76
CA LYS A 70 -18.25 3.18 9.89
C LYS A 70 -19.45 2.38 9.40
N GLY A 71 -19.53 1.10 9.79
CA GLY A 71 -20.57 0.21 9.31
C GLY A 71 -20.50 0.04 7.78
N ASP A 72 -21.56 0.39 7.10
CA ASP A 72 -21.68 0.37 5.64
C ASP A 72 -21.31 1.71 4.97
N GLN A 73 -20.90 2.70 5.75
CA GLN A 73 -20.52 4.03 5.28
C GLN A 73 -19.01 4.15 5.19
N PHE A 74 -18.53 4.94 4.25
CA PHE A 74 -17.12 5.30 4.18
C PHE A 74 -16.95 6.75 3.71
N ALA A 75 -15.83 7.33 4.08
CA ALA A 75 -15.44 8.67 3.63
C ALA A 75 -13.93 8.70 3.36
N VAL A 76 -13.55 9.32 2.26
CA VAL A 76 -12.13 9.58 1.97
C VAL A 76 -11.70 10.78 2.82
N ILE A 77 -10.92 10.52 3.87
CA ILE A 77 -10.46 11.56 4.79
C ILE A 77 -9.11 12.16 4.37
N ARG A 78 -8.37 11.45 3.53
CA ARG A 78 -7.16 11.96 2.86
C ARG A 78 -7.15 11.43 1.43
N PRO A 79 -7.39 12.27 0.43
CA PRO A 79 -7.35 11.83 -0.96
C PRO A 79 -5.92 11.48 -1.39
N ARG A 80 -5.79 10.64 -2.41
CA ARG A 80 -4.51 10.36 -3.05
C ARG A 80 -3.98 11.64 -3.68
N PRO A 81 -2.73 12.06 -3.40
CA PRO A 81 -2.13 13.19 -4.12
C PRO A 81 -2.02 12.91 -5.61
N THR A 82 -2.21 13.94 -6.42
CA THR A 82 -1.91 13.87 -7.85
C THR A 82 -0.41 14.06 -8.10
N PHE A 83 0.07 13.64 -9.26
CA PHE A 83 1.46 13.92 -9.66
C PHE A 83 1.73 15.42 -9.74
N ASP A 84 0.77 16.20 -10.21
CA ASP A 84 0.90 17.68 -10.26
C ASP A 84 1.08 18.28 -8.87
N GLU A 85 0.34 17.81 -7.88
CA GLU A 85 0.52 18.24 -6.49
C GLU A 85 1.90 17.88 -5.93
N MET A 86 2.42 16.70 -6.28
CA MET A 86 3.76 16.27 -5.89
C MET A 86 4.85 17.14 -6.51
N ILE A 87 4.75 17.40 -7.81
CA ILE A 87 5.72 18.20 -8.58
C ILE A 87 5.66 19.68 -8.15
N SER A 88 4.49 20.19 -7.81
CA SER A 88 4.31 21.61 -7.44
C SER A 88 5.06 22.03 -6.17
N ARG A 89 5.56 21.07 -5.39
CA ARG A 89 6.38 21.36 -4.21
C ARG A 89 7.82 21.73 -4.55
N ASP A 90 8.25 21.47 -5.77
CA ASP A 90 9.59 21.82 -6.26
C ASP A 90 9.52 23.11 -7.07
N ASN A 91 10.55 23.93 -6.95
CA ASN A 91 10.63 25.22 -7.65
C ASN A 91 11.89 25.27 -8.51
N ILE A 92 11.74 25.81 -9.70
CA ILE A 92 12.89 26.12 -10.55
C ILE A 92 13.44 27.49 -10.13
N PRO A 93 14.69 27.61 -9.69
CA PRO A 93 15.25 28.89 -9.31
C PRO A 93 15.44 29.78 -10.54
N GLU A 94 15.30 31.11 -10.36
CA GLU A 94 15.37 32.07 -11.47
C GLU A 94 16.65 31.95 -12.31
N TRP A 95 17.78 31.61 -11.69
CA TRP A 95 19.07 31.48 -12.38
C TRP A 95 19.15 30.26 -13.29
N LEU A 96 18.16 29.37 -13.29
CA LEU A 96 18.02 28.26 -14.26
C LEU A 96 17.02 28.55 -15.39
N LEU A 97 16.30 29.64 -15.31
CA LEU A 97 15.31 29.99 -16.31
C LEU A 97 15.92 30.70 -17.52
#